data_671546a398a975030871d3eff60fdd43
#
_entry.id   671546a398a975030871d3eff60fdd43
#
_cell.length_a   1.000
_cell.length_b   1.000
_cell.length_c   1.000
_cell.angle_alpha   90.00
_cell.angle_beta   90.00
_cell.angle_gamma   90.00
#
_symmetry.space_group_name_H-M   'P 1'
#
loop_
_entity.id
_entity.type
_entity.pdbx_description
1 polymer ?
#
loop_
_entity_poly.entity_id
_entity_poly.type
_entity_poly.pdbx_seq_one_letter_code
_entity_poly.pdbx_strand_id
1 'polypeptide(L)'
;AKELKAVTTLAACAMFAALAMILNQVASIDIGPYVRIGFSGIPNRLVDYLFGPVTGCLFSGILDVVKYFLKPSGPFFFGFTFNAMLASFMYGCFYYRKKLTIKRVLAAKFIVMLTVNVLLNTLWISMLYGKGIMVLLPARALKNLIMWPIDSIIFYSLTKLIEQTGVFRMFHARTAAQAQR
;
A
#
# COMPACT_ATOMS: atom_id res chain seq x y z
N ALA A 1 2.23 -18.71 -2.06
CA ALA A 1 3.57 -19.27 -1.77
C ALA A 1 4.34 -19.69 -3.04
N LYS A 2 3.70 -20.24 -4.09
CA LYS A 2 4.38 -20.61 -5.35
C LYS A 2 4.88 -19.40 -6.15
N GLU A 3 4.19 -18.27 -6.10
CA GLU A 3 4.55 -17.04 -6.83
C GLU A 3 5.83 -16.38 -6.30
N LEU A 4 6.10 -16.46 -5.00
CA LEU A 4 7.33 -15.94 -4.39
C LEU A 4 8.61 -16.67 -4.81
N LYS A 5 8.49 -17.88 -5.36
CA LYS A 5 9.64 -18.67 -5.83
C LYS A 5 10.09 -18.29 -7.25
N ALA A 6 9.30 -17.51 -7.97
CA ALA A 6 9.67 -17.06 -9.31
C ALA A 6 10.64 -15.87 -9.21
N VAL A 7 11.83 -16.01 -9.76
CA VAL A 7 12.87 -14.95 -9.80
C VAL A 7 12.33 -13.64 -10.40
N THR A 8 11.45 -13.74 -11.38
CA THR A 8 10.76 -12.58 -11.99
C THR A 8 9.86 -11.83 -11.02
N THR A 9 9.16 -12.53 -10.14
CA THR A 9 8.31 -11.91 -9.11
C THR A 9 9.18 -11.18 -8.09
N LEU A 10 10.28 -11.82 -7.68
CA LEU A 10 11.22 -11.22 -6.72
C LEU A 10 11.89 -9.97 -7.29
N ALA A 11 12.33 -10.02 -8.55
CA ALA A 11 12.92 -8.87 -9.24
C ALA A 11 11.91 -7.72 -9.39
N ALA A 12 10.67 -8.00 -9.76
CA ALA A 12 9.62 -7.00 -9.86
C ALA A 12 9.29 -6.38 -8.48
N CYS A 13 9.19 -7.18 -7.44
CA CYS A 13 9.01 -6.70 -6.07
C CYS A 13 10.19 -5.79 -5.65
N ALA A 14 11.43 -6.16 -5.97
CA ALA A 14 12.60 -5.31 -5.67
C ALA A 14 12.54 -3.96 -6.40
N MET A 15 12.13 -3.93 -7.67
CA MET A 15 11.93 -2.69 -8.42
C MET A 15 10.83 -1.80 -7.81
N PHE A 16 9.68 -2.40 -7.46
CA PHE A 16 8.59 -1.66 -6.80
C PHE A 16 8.98 -1.19 -5.39
N ALA A 17 9.81 -1.97 -4.67
CA ALA A 17 10.35 -1.55 -3.38
C ALA A 17 11.25 -0.32 -3.54
N ALA A 18 12.19 -0.34 -4.48
CA ALA A 18 13.05 0.81 -4.77
C ALA A 18 12.24 2.05 -5.14
N LEU A 19 11.24 1.91 -6.02
CA LEU A 19 10.33 3.00 -6.37
C LEU A 19 9.55 3.53 -5.16
N ALA A 20 9.04 2.64 -4.32
CA ALA A 20 8.33 3.02 -3.11
C ALA A 20 9.23 3.76 -2.10
N MET A 21 10.51 3.36 -2.00
CA MET A 21 11.49 4.05 -1.15
C MET A 21 11.82 5.45 -1.68
N ILE A 22 12.04 5.59 -2.98
CA ILE A 22 12.28 6.89 -3.62
C ILE A 22 11.08 7.82 -3.40
N LEU A 23 9.87 7.35 -3.66
CA LEU A 23 8.65 8.13 -3.42
C LEU A 23 8.44 8.46 -1.94
N ASN A 24 8.90 7.60 -1.04
CA ASN A 24 8.85 7.88 0.39
C ASN A 24 9.81 9.01 0.80
N GLN A 25 10.95 9.12 0.15
CA GLN A 25 11.93 10.17 0.44
C GLN A 25 11.56 11.51 -0.22
N VAL A 26 11.19 11.47 -1.51
CA VAL A 26 11.00 12.67 -2.33
C VAL A 26 9.56 13.19 -2.23
N ALA A 27 8.57 12.31 -2.23
CA ALA A 27 7.14 12.67 -2.32
C ALA A 27 6.38 12.44 -1.01
N SER A 28 7.03 12.57 0.14
CA SER A 28 6.36 12.52 1.44
C SER A 28 6.50 13.86 2.17
N ILE A 29 5.35 14.43 2.55
CA ILE A 29 5.26 15.66 3.33
C ILE A 29 4.69 15.30 4.70
N ASP A 30 5.47 15.57 5.74
CA ASP A 30 5.03 15.39 7.12
C ASP A 30 4.41 16.70 7.64
N ILE A 31 3.12 16.67 7.92
CA ILE A 31 2.36 17.80 8.48
C ILE A 31 2.19 17.56 9.98
N GLY A 32 3.17 18.00 10.75
CA GLY A 32 3.23 17.75 12.19
C GLY A 32 3.50 16.27 12.53
N PRO A 33 3.49 15.93 13.81
CA PRO A 33 3.91 14.61 14.28
C PRO A 33 2.90 13.48 14.01
N TYR A 34 1.67 13.82 13.57
CA TYR A 34 0.57 12.84 13.48
C TYR A 34 0.03 12.63 12.06
N VAL A 35 0.40 13.50 11.11
CA VAL A 35 -0.17 13.48 9.76
C VAL A 35 0.94 13.45 8.72
N ARG A 36 1.03 12.33 8.00
CA ARG A 36 1.94 12.16 6.86
C ARG A 36 1.15 12.01 5.58
N ILE A 37 1.50 12.78 4.57
CA ILE A 37 0.99 12.65 3.20
C ILE A 37 2.12 12.05 2.36
N GLY A 38 1.88 10.92 1.70
CA GLY A 38 2.90 10.28 0.89
C GLY A 38 2.31 9.36 -0.17
N PHE A 39 2.94 9.35 -1.33
CA PHE A 39 2.52 8.55 -2.49
C PHE A 39 3.22 7.19 -2.56
N SER A 40 4.05 6.86 -1.58
CA SER A 40 4.79 5.59 -1.52
C SER A 40 3.90 4.34 -1.42
N GLY A 41 2.61 4.52 -1.14
CA GLY A 41 1.61 3.46 -1.15
C GLY A 41 1.19 3.00 -2.55
N ILE A 42 1.46 3.78 -3.60
CA ILE A 42 1.06 3.43 -4.97
C ILE A 42 1.81 2.19 -5.47
N PRO A 43 3.15 2.09 -5.38
CA PRO A 43 3.87 0.88 -5.76
C PRO A 43 3.43 -0.36 -4.96
N ASN A 44 3.12 -0.22 -3.67
CA ASN A 44 2.61 -1.34 -2.87
C ASN A 44 1.31 -1.91 -3.47
N ARG A 45 0.37 -1.03 -3.83
CA ARG A 45 -0.92 -1.44 -4.42
C ARG A 45 -0.76 -2.07 -5.81
N LEU A 46 0.27 -1.66 -6.57
CA LEU A 46 0.61 -2.31 -7.84
C LEU A 46 1.09 -3.75 -7.60
N VAL A 47 1.88 -3.99 -6.55
CA VAL A 47 2.29 -5.34 -6.14
C VAL A 47 1.07 -6.16 -5.71
N ASP A 48 0.14 -5.57 -4.93
CA ASP A 48 -1.10 -6.22 -4.51
C ASP A 48 -1.97 -6.64 -5.70
N TYR A 49 -2.04 -5.79 -6.72
CA TYR A 49 -2.78 -6.05 -7.96
C TYR A 49 -2.15 -7.16 -8.80
N LEU A 50 -0.82 -7.14 -8.94
CA LEU A 50 -0.09 -8.06 -9.80
C LEU A 50 0.09 -9.46 -9.18
N PHE A 51 0.51 -9.49 -7.92
CA PHE A 51 0.97 -10.72 -7.25
C PHE A 51 0.02 -11.25 -6.18
N GLY A 52 -1.04 -10.50 -5.89
CA GLY A 52 -2.12 -10.92 -5.00
C GLY A 52 -1.88 -10.66 -3.51
N PRO A 53 -2.86 -11.07 -2.67
CA PRO A 53 -2.93 -10.65 -1.27
C PRO A 53 -1.78 -11.20 -0.41
N VAL A 54 -1.34 -12.42 -0.64
CA VAL A 54 -0.29 -13.06 0.19
C VAL A 54 1.08 -12.44 -0.09
N THR A 55 1.44 -12.30 -1.36
CA THR A 55 2.71 -11.68 -1.78
C THR A 55 2.74 -10.21 -1.38
N GLY A 56 1.64 -9.49 -1.61
CA GLY A 56 1.51 -8.09 -1.22
C GLY A 56 1.62 -7.86 0.27
N CYS A 57 0.99 -8.71 1.09
CA CYS A 57 1.07 -8.66 2.55
C CYS A 57 2.51 -8.78 3.05
N LEU A 58 3.25 -9.79 2.59
CA LEU A 58 4.66 -10.00 2.95
C LEU A 58 5.53 -8.84 2.45
N PHE A 59 5.34 -8.42 1.21
CA PHE A 59 6.04 -7.29 0.62
C PHE A 59 5.84 -6.01 1.43
N SER A 60 4.60 -5.68 1.77
CA SER A 60 4.28 -4.47 2.55
C SER A 60 4.86 -4.51 3.96
N GLY A 61 4.88 -5.66 4.61
CA GLY A 61 5.49 -5.82 5.92
C GLY A 61 7.00 -5.56 5.89
N ILE A 62 7.71 -6.19 4.97
CA ILE A 62 9.15 -5.99 4.79
C ILE A 62 9.45 -4.54 4.43
N LEU A 63 8.70 -3.99 3.48
CA LEU A 63 8.92 -2.63 3.00
C LEU A 63 8.64 -1.58 4.08
N ASP A 64 7.68 -1.80 4.95
CA ASP A 64 7.37 -0.89 6.07
C ASP A 64 8.55 -0.82 7.04
N VAL A 65 9.10 -1.97 7.41
CA VAL A 65 10.31 -2.05 8.27
C VAL A 65 11.50 -1.35 7.61
N VAL A 66 11.76 -1.60 6.33
CA VAL A 66 12.86 -0.95 5.60
C VAL A 66 12.66 0.56 5.52
N LYS A 67 11.44 1.04 5.23
CA LYS A 67 11.12 2.48 5.21
C LYS A 67 11.36 3.13 6.57
N TYR A 68 11.05 2.44 7.64
CA TYR A 68 11.31 2.95 8.99
C TYR A 68 12.81 3.16 9.24
N PHE A 69 13.67 2.21 8.85
CA PHE A 69 15.12 2.37 8.99
C PHE A 69 15.69 3.49 8.12
N LEU A 70 15.11 3.73 6.94
CA LEU A 70 15.57 4.80 6.05
C LEU A 70 15.12 6.20 6.48
N LYS A 71 13.90 6.32 7.01
CA LYS A 71 13.32 7.59 7.46
C LYS A 71 12.45 7.36 8.70
N PRO A 72 13.07 7.29 9.89
CA PRO A 72 12.34 7.11 11.13
C PRO A 72 11.45 8.34 11.39
N SER A 73 10.16 8.12 11.52
CA SER A 73 9.17 9.18 11.81
C SER A 73 8.49 8.92 13.16
N GLY A 74 9.29 8.67 14.18
CA GLY A 74 8.83 8.36 15.54
C GLY A 74 9.35 7.02 16.05
N PRO A 75 8.92 6.55 17.22
CA PRO A 75 9.32 5.25 17.77
C PRO A 75 8.77 4.11 16.91
N PHE A 76 9.56 3.05 16.76
CA PHE A 76 9.11 1.85 16.06
C PHE A 76 7.97 1.18 16.82
N PHE A 77 6.89 0.91 16.14
CA PHE A 77 5.76 0.20 16.73
C PHE A 77 5.23 -0.83 15.73
N PHE A 78 5.25 -2.09 16.14
CA PHE A 78 4.87 -3.22 15.28
C PHE A 78 3.43 -3.11 14.73
N GLY A 79 2.54 -2.40 15.43
CA GLY A 79 1.17 -2.15 14.99
C GLY A 79 1.08 -1.43 13.63
N PHE A 80 2.06 -0.58 13.30
CA PHE A 80 2.08 0.09 11.98
C PHE A 80 2.45 -0.88 10.86
N THR A 81 3.40 -1.78 11.12
CA THR A 81 3.75 -2.85 10.18
C THR A 81 2.58 -3.80 9.96
N PHE A 82 1.87 -4.16 11.03
CA PHE A 82 0.63 -4.94 10.94
C PHE A 82 -0.44 -4.23 10.10
N ASN A 83 -0.60 -2.92 10.28
CA ASN A 83 -1.51 -2.11 9.46
C ASN A 83 -1.13 -2.14 7.98
N ALA A 84 0.16 -2.04 7.66
CA ALA A 84 0.64 -2.10 6.28
C ALA A 84 0.34 -3.47 5.66
N MET A 85 0.58 -4.55 6.40
CA MET A 85 0.28 -5.91 5.97
C MET A 85 -1.22 -6.12 5.76
N LEU A 86 -2.05 -5.69 6.70
CA LEU A 86 -3.51 -5.83 6.64
C LEU A 86 -4.11 -5.02 5.47
N ALA A 87 -3.65 -3.78 5.30
CA ALA A 87 -4.08 -2.95 4.18
C ALA A 87 -3.75 -3.59 2.83
N SER A 88 -2.54 -4.10 2.67
CA SER A 88 -2.09 -4.78 1.46
C SER A 88 -2.87 -6.06 1.20
N PHE A 89 -3.13 -6.86 2.22
CA PHE A 89 -3.98 -8.04 2.12
C PHE A 89 -5.39 -7.69 1.62
N MET A 90 -6.01 -6.67 2.20
CA MET A 90 -7.33 -6.20 1.78
C MET A 90 -7.31 -5.71 0.33
N TYR A 91 -6.34 -4.86 -0.07
CA TYR A 91 -6.20 -4.42 -1.45
C TYR A 91 -6.01 -5.58 -2.41
N GLY A 92 -5.18 -6.55 -2.07
CA GLY A 92 -4.99 -7.77 -2.86
C GLY A 92 -6.29 -8.54 -3.08
N CYS A 93 -7.13 -8.69 -2.05
CA CYS A 93 -8.44 -9.34 -2.17
C CYS A 93 -9.39 -8.58 -3.12
N PHE A 94 -9.33 -7.26 -3.15
CA PHE A 94 -10.18 -6.44 -4.02
C PHE A 94 -9.67 -6.37 -5.46
N TYR A 95 -8.34 -6.36 -5.67
CA TYR A 95 -7.73 -6.09 -6.96
C TYR A 95 -7.24 -7.32 -7.72
N TYR A 96 -6.76 -8.33 -7.00
CA TYR A 96 -6.13 -9.50 -7.62
C TYR A 96 -7.06 -10.22 -8.59
N ARG A 97 -6.58 -10.45 -9.82
CA ARG A 97 -7.31 -11.13 -10.91
C ARG A 97 -8.67 -10.52 -11.28
N LYS A 98 -8.93 -9.27 -10.94
CA LYS A 98 -10.20 -8.60 -11.24
C LYS A 98 -9.96 -7.39 -12.14
N LYS A 99 -10.91 -7.12 -13.05
CA LYS A 99 -10.85 -5.90 -13.87
C LYS A 99 -10.86 -4.67 -12.95
N LEU A 100 -9.86 -3.81 -13.12
CA LEU A 100 -9.72 -2.59 -12.34
C LEU A 100 -10.73 -1.57 -12.85
N THR A 101 -11.72 -1.26 -12.01
CA THR A 101 -12.73 -0.23 -12.28
C THR A 101 -12.61 0.85 -11.22
N ILE A 102 -12.80 2.11 -11.61
CA ILE A 102 -12.70 3.23 -10.67
C ILE A 102 -13.60 3.04 -9.43
N LYS A 103 -14.82 2.53 -9.61
CA LYS A 103 -15.75 2.22 -8.51
C LYS A 103 -15.15 1.21 -7.53
N ARG A 104 -14.47 0.18 -8.04
CA ARG A 104 -13.81 -0.84 -7.20
C ARG A 104 -12.61 -0.27 -6.45
N VAL A 105 -11.83 0.60 -7.09
CA VAL A 105 -10.70 1.29 -6.45
C VAL A 105 -11.19 2.19 -5.33
N LEU A 106 -12.23 2.98 -5.58
CA LEU A 106 -12.85 3.85 -4.57
C LEU A 106 -13.40 3.05 -3.40
N ALA A 107 -14.12 1.97 -3.67
CA ALA A 107 -14.70 1.12 -2.60
C ALA A 107 -13.62 0.42 -1.76
N ALA A 108 -12.64 -0.21 -2.40
CA ALA A 108 -11.53 -0.85 -1.70
C ALA A 108 -10.78 0.13 -0.81
N LYS A 109 -10.48 1.31 -1.36
CA LYS A 109 -9.77 2.35 -0.64
C LYS A 109 -10.58 2.95 0.49
N PHE A 110 -11.90 3.11 0.31
CA PHE A 110 -12.80 3.56 1.37
C PHE A 110 -12.81 2.60 2.56
N ILE A 111 -12.93 1.30 2.28
CA ILE A 111 -12.93 0.27 3.31
C ILE A 111 -11.59 0.24 4.07
N VAL A 112 -10.46 0.24 3.35
CA VAL A 112 -9.13 0.27 3.97
C VAL A 112 -8.89 1.57 4.73
N MET A 113 -9.36 2.71 4.20
CA MET A 113 -9.29 3.99 4.89
C MET A 113 -10.01 3.94 6.23
N LEU A 114 -11.24 3.44 6.24
CA LEU A 114 -12.03 3.40 7.46
C LEU A 114 -11.42 2.42 8.49
N THR A 115 -11.13 1.19 8.07
CA THR A 115 -10.68 0.12 8.97
C THR A 115 -9.24 0.32 9.43
N VAL A 116 -8.31 0.55 8.51
CA VAL A 116 -6.89 0.58 8.83
C VAL A 116 -6.42 2.00 9.19
N ASN A 117 -6.73 3.00 8.34
CA ASN A 117 -6.16 4.33 8.53
C ASN A 117 -6.87 5.15 9.60
N VAL A 118 -8.19 5.02 9.74
CA VAL A 118 -8.96 5.77 10.73
C VAL A 118 -9.02 4.99 12.04
N LEU A 119 -9.51 3.76 12.04
CA LEU A 119 -9.69 3.00 13.28
C LEU A 119 -8.35 2.51 13.85
N LEU A 120 -7.71 1.54 13.21
CA LEU A 120 -6.51 0.89 13.75
C LEU A 120 -5.36 1.87 13.96
N ASN A 121 -5.07 2.69 12.98
CA ASN A 121 -3.94 3.61 13.06
C ASN A 121 -4.14 4.71 14.12
N THR A 122 -5.38 5.17 14.34
CA THR A 122 -5.68 6.12 15.42
C THR A 122 -5.56 5.45 16.78
N LEU A 123 -5.96 4.19 16.90
CA LEU A 123 -5.82 3.41 18.12
C LEU A 123 -4.34 3.23 18.49
N TRP A 124 -3.50 2.82 17.55
CA TRP A 124 -2.06 2.66 17.79
C TRP A 124 -1.38 3.97 18.19
N ILE A 125 -1.72 5.08 17.54
CA ILE A 125 -1.16 6.39 17.88
C ILE A 125 -1.65 6.87 19.24
N SER A 126 -2.91 6.62 19.58
CA SER A 126 -3.42 6.92 20.93
C SER A 126 -2.67 6.15 22.01
N MET A 127 -2.42 4.86 21.78
CA MET A 127 -1.64 4.03 22.71
C MET A 127 -0.18 4.50 22.84
N LEU A 128 0.43 4.90 21.70
CA LEU A 128 1.85 5.27 21.66
C LEU A 128 2.14 6.64 22.28
N TYR A 129 1.26 7.60 22.06
CA TYR A 129 1.44 8.99 22.50
C TYR A 129 0.57 9.40 23.71
N GLY A 130 -0.25 8.47 24.23
CA GLY A 130 -1.13 8.74 25.37
C GLY A 130 -2.20 9.82 25.13
N LYS A 131 -2.48 10.16 23.85
CA LYS A 131 -3.48 11.17 23.51
C LYS A 131 -4.85 10.53 23.30
N GLY A 132 -5.90 11.21 23.76
CA GLY A 132 -7.27 10.75 23.58
C GLY A 132 -7.63 10.55 22.11
N ILE A 133 -8.26 9.44 21.79
CA ILE A 133 -8.69 9.06 20.42
C ILE A 133 -9.56 10.17 19.80
N MET A 134 -10.46 10.76 20.60
CA MET A 134 -11.36 11.83 20.15
C MET A 134 -10.66 13.08 19.64
N VAL A 135 -9.47 13.38 20.13
CA VAL A 135 -8.69 14.55 19.68
C VAL A 135 -8.00 14.28 18.33
N LEU A 136 -7.55 13.05 18.10
CA LEU A 136 -6.82 12.67 16.88
C LEU A 136 -7.74 12.32 15.72
N LEU A 137 -8.92 11.81 16.01
CA LEU A 137 -9.84 11.23 15.03
C LEU A 137 -10.35 12.25 13.99
N PRO A 138 -10.77 13.49 14.35
CA PRO A 138 -11.29 14.45 13.36
C PRO A 138 -10.25 14.87 12.34
N ALA A 139 -9.05 15.24 12.78
CA ALA A 139 -7.98 15.69 11.90
C ALA A 139 -7.53 14.58 10.93
N ARG A 140 -7.48 13.35 11.40
CA ARG A 140 -7.10 12.19 10.59
C ARG A 140 -8.20 11.76 9.63
N ALA A 141 -9.46 11.77 10.09
CA ALA A 141 -10.61 11.48 9.24
C ALA A 141 -10.71 12.49 8.10
N LEU A 142 -10.58 13.79 8.40
CA LEU A 142 -10.61 14.84 7.40
C LEU A 142 -9.49 14.68 6.36
N LYS A 143 -8.25 14.48 6.82
CA LYS A 143 -7.11 14.22 5.93
C LYS A 143 -7.38 13.01 5.02
N ASN A 144 -7.79 11.89 5.59
CA ASN A 144 -8.02 10.66 4.86
C ASN A 144 -9.18 10.81 3.86
N LEU A 145 -10.22 11.55 4.21
CA LEU A 145 -11.38 11.83 3.35
C LEU A 145 -10.96 12.66 2.12
N ILE A 146 -10.11 13.67 2.31
CA ILE A 146 -9.58 14.48 1.21
C ILE A 146 -8.63 13.66 0.33
N MET A 147 -7.76 12.86 0.94
CA MET A 147 -6.79 12.03 0.20
C MET A 147 -7.43 10.83 -0.50
N TRP A 148 -8.60 10.38 -0.05
CA TRP A 148 -9.29 9.23 -0.63
C TRP A 148 -9.56 9.35 -2.14
N PRO A 149 -10.23 10.41 -2.66
CA PRO A 149 -10.45 10.54 -4.11
C PRO A 149 -9.15 10.79 -4.88
N ILE A 150 -8.28 11.66 -4.35
CA ILE A 150 -7.01 12.05 -5.01
C ILE A 150 -6.15 10.83 -5.28
N ASP A 151 -5.83 10.09 -4.26
CA ASP A 151 -5.04 8.87 -4.36
C ASP A 151 -5.73 7.78 -5.21
N SER A 152 -7.07 7.70 -5.19
CA SER A 152 -7.81 6.72 -6.00
C SER A 152 -7.71 7.02 -7.49
N ILE A 153 -7.82 8.29 -7.85
CA ILE A 153 -7.68 8.75 -9.24
C ILE A 153 -6.25 8.53 -9.72
N ILE A 154 -5.25 8.91 -8.93
CA ILE A 154 -3.84 8.73 -9.28
C ILE A 154 -3.52 7.24 -9.48
N PHE A 155 -3.92 6.40 -8.54
CA PHE A 155 -3.69 4.95 -8.64
C PHE A 155 -4.38 4.35 -9.86
N TYR A 156 -5.65 4.70 -10.12
CA TYR A 156 -6.40 4.20 -11.26
C TYR A 156 -5.76 4.64 -12.58
N SER A 157 -5.40 5.91 -12.71
CA SER A 157 -4.76 6.47 -13.91
C SER A 157 -3.43 5.81 -14.21
N LEU A 158 -2.56 5.68 -13.20
CA LEU A 158 -1.26 5.03 -13.32
C LEU A 158 -1.41 3.56 -13.70
N THR A 159 -2.30 2.83 -13.03
CA THR A 159 -2.51 1.41 -13.34
C THR A 159 -3.03 1.21 -14.75
N LYS A 160 -3.97 2.06 -15.20
CA LYS A 160 -4.50 2.00 -16.55
C LYS A 160 -3.44 2.33 -17.61
N LEU A 161 -2.57 3.31 -17.33
CA LEU A 161 -1.45 3.64 -18.21
C LEU A 161 -0.49 2.46 -18.36
N ILE A 162 -0.13 1.81 -17.25
CA ILE A 162 0.75 0.63 -17.24
C ILE A 162 0.06 -0.57 -17.94
N GLU A 163 -1.25 -0.71 -17.79
CA GLU A 163 -2.02 -1.74 -18.48
C GLU A 163 -2.00 -1.56 -20.02
N GLN A 164 -2.06 -0.32 -20.49
CA GLN A 164 -1.96 0.02 -21.92
C GLN A 164 -0.58 -0.28 -22.51
N THR A 165 0.50 -0.17 -21.75
CA THR A 165 1.86 -0.52 -22.20
C THR A 165 2.08 -2.03 -22.38
N GLY A 166 1.12 -2.87 -22.03
CA GLY A 166 1.21 -4.32 -22.17
C GLY A 166 2.12 -5.01 -21.18
N VAL A 167 2.77 -4.27 -20.29
CA VAL A 167 3.69 -4.79 -19.27
C VAL A 167 3.00 -5.84 -18.38
N PHE A 168 1.75 -5.63 -18.02
CA PHE A 168 0.98 -6.59 -17.22
C PHE A 168 0.73 -7.92 -17.95
N ARG A 169 0.51 -7.89 -19.26
CA ARG A 169 0.36 -9.11 -20.08
C ARG A 169 1.65 -9.93 -20.08
N MET A 170 2.80 -9.27 -20.20
CA MET A 170 4.10 -9.95 -20.15
C MET A 170 4.38 -10.58 -18.78
N PHE A 171 4.04 -9.90 -17.69
CA PHE A 171 4.21 -10.45 -16.34
C PHE A 171 3.29 -11.65 -16.11
N HIS A 172 2.01 -11.57 -16.45
CA HIS A 172 1.06 -12.67 -16.31
C HIS A 172 1.44 -13.89 -17.16
N ALA A 173 1.87 -13.68 -18.40
CA ALA A 173 2.32 -14.75 -19.28
C ALA A 173 3.58 -15.46 -18.76
N ARG A 174 4.57 -14.70 -18.26
CA ARG A 174 5.80 -15.25 -17.67
C ARG A 174 5.54 -15.99 -16.36
N THR A 175 4.68 -15.47 -15.49
CA THR A 175 4.34 -16.11 -14.22
C THR A 175 3.54 -17.39 -14.45
N ALA A 176 2.67 -17.42 -15.45
CA ALA A 176 1.95 -18.64 -15.84
C ALA A 176 2.88 -19.72 -16.42
N ALA A 177 3.81 -19.34 -17.29
CA ALA A 177 4.78 -20.26 -17.88
C ALA A 177 5.76 -20.85 -16.83
N GLN A 178 6.10 -20.10 -15.79
CA GLN A 178 6.96 -20.57 -14.69
C GLN A 178 6.21 -21.43 -13.67
N ALA A 179 4.90 -21.31 -13.56
CA ALA A 179 4.08 -22.16 -12.69
C ALA A 179 3.82 -23.56 -13.26
N GLN A 180 4.09 -23.75 -14.57
CA GLN A 180 3.96 -25.03 -15.27
C GLN A 180 5.28 -25.84 -15.31
N ARG A 181 6.38 -25.25 -14.90
CA ARG A 181 7.68 -25.92 -14.69
C ARG A 181 7.91 -26.21 -13.21
#